data_9708dfddf064b326908961333930eedc
#
_entry.id   9708dfddf064b326908961333930eedc
#
_cell.length_a   1.000
_cell.length_b   1.000
_cell.length_c   1.000
_cell.angle_alpha   90.00
_cell.angle_beta   90.00
_cell.angle_gamma   90.00
#
_symmetry.space_group_name_H-M   'P 1'
#
loop_
_entity.id
_entity.type
_entity.pdbx_description
1 polymer ?
#
loop_
_entity_poly.entity_id
_entity_poly.type
_entity_poly.pdbx_seq_one_letter_code
_entity_poly.pdbx_strand_id
1 'polypeptide(L)'
;MLSLLVSNSLERIYSADPEVRPSDALMSLDYLVRTGLNQDAEDSESDDGCDAAIVRINRDAHSMEFAGVKIGLFHLSADGTVRRHVGSRASLGYRQPPDEEDLPVAQTIAYSPGDVFVIVTDGFTDQPGGDKSMPVAFGYRRIEQLLSELRGQSADQISHRLREAFNHWQGPRQRRDDVTAVVFNL
;
A
#
# COMPACT_ATOMS: atom_id res chain seq x y z
N MET A 1 10.29 17.10 0.07
CA MET A 1 11.42 16.73 0.97
C MET A 1 11.23 15.31 1.52
N LEU A 2 10.09 14.95 2.07
CA LEU A 2 9.81 13.62 2.64
C LEU A 2 10.05 12.47 1.63
N SER A 3 9.55 12.58 0.40
CA SER A 3 9.71 11.54 -0.63
C SER A 3 11.19 11.22 -0.94
N LEU A 4 12.05 12.22 -0.96
CA LEU A 4 13.48 12.04 -1.17
C LEU A 4 14.13 11.37 0.05
N LEU A 5 13.73 11.74 1.26
CA LEU A 5 14.20 11.11 2.48
C LEU A 5 13.81 9.63 2.53
N VAL A 6 12.56 9.31 2.22
CA VAL A 6 12.06 7.92 2.13
C VAL A 6 12.86 7.12 1.09
N SER A 7 13.04 7.67 -0.12
CA SER A 7 13.80 6.99 -1.18
C SER A 7 15.25 6.70 -0.77
N ASN A 8 15.95 7.69 -0.21
CA ASN A 8 17.33 7.51 0.25
C ASN A 8 17.43 6.54 1.44
N SER A 9 16.42 6.55 2.32
CA SER A 9 16.35 5.61 3.44
C SER A 9 16.18 4.17 2.97
N LEU A 10 15.29 3.92 2.01
CA LEU A 10 15.12 2.59 1.41
C LEU A 10 16.39 2.12 0.69
N GLU A 11 17.04 2.99 -0.09
CA GLU A 11 18.31 2.67 -0.72
C GLU A 11 19.38 2.28 0.30
N ARG A 12 19.49 3.01 1.40
CA ARG A 12 20.41 2.69 2.49
C ARG A 12 20.11 1.35 3.16
N ILE A 13 18.82 1.06 3.43
CA ILE A 13 18.39 -0.18 4.06
C ILE A 13 18.78 -1.38 3.18
N TYR A 14 18.41 -1.36 1.90
CA TYR A 14 18.67 -2.47 0.99
C TYR A 14 20.13 -2.58 0.54
N SER A 15 20.89 -1.49 0.59
CA SER A 15 22.34 -1.55 0.37
C SER A 15 23.08 -2.19 1.54
N ALA A 16 22.57 -2.03 2.77
CA ALA A 16 23.14 -2.66 3.96
C ALA A 16 22.77 -4.14 4.08
N ASP A 17 21.54 -4.50 3.77
CA ASP A 17 21.02 -5.88 3.75
C ASP A 17 20.02 -6.06 2.61
N PRO A 18 20.45 -6.60 1.45
CA PRO A 18 19.56 -6.88 0.32
C PRO A 18 18.45 -7.90 0.62
N GLU A 19 18.64 -8.74 1.65
CA GLU A 19 17.70 -9.78 2.04
C GLU A 19 16.82 -9.40 3.24
N VAL A 20 16.87 -8.14 3.67
CA VAL A 20 16.05 -7.64 4.78
C VAL A 20 14.57 -7.95 4.55
N ARG A 21 13.89 -8.43 5.58
CA ARG A 21 12.46 -8.74 5.48
C ARG A 21 11.63 -7.45 5.34
N PRO A 22 10.52 -7.49 4.59
CA PRO A 22 9.65 -6.31 4.42
C PRO A 22 9.23 -5.63 5.73
N SER A 23 8.92 -6.40 6.79
CA SER A 23 8.58 -5.84 8.11
C SER A 23 9.74 -5.07 8.73
N ASP A 24 10.95 -5.63 8.67
CA ASP A 24 12.13 -5.05 9.31
C ASP A 24 12.61 -3.82 8.52
N ALA A 25 12.44 -3.85 7.19
CA ALA A 25 12.69 -2.70 6.33
C ALA A 25 11.74 -1.53 6.66
N LEU A 26 10.44 -1.79 6.91
CA LEU A 26 9.49 -0.76 7.33
C LEU A 26 9.83 -0.17 8.69
N MET A 27 10.27 -0.98 9.65
CA MET A 27 10.71 -0.49 10.96
C MET A 27 12.00 0.34 10.87
N SER A 28 12.93 -0.09 10.03
CA SER A 28 14.15 0.70 9.75
C SER A 28 13.80 2.02 9.06
N LEU A 29 12.81 2.00 8.15
CA LEU A 29 12.32 3.21 7.48
C LEU A 29 11.68 4.18 8.48
N ASP A 30 10.85 3.68 9.42
CA ASP A 30 10.27 4.48 10.49
C ASP A 30 11.34 5.25 11.25
N TYR A 31 12.36 4.54 11.73
CA TYR A 31 13.47 5.14 12.47
C TYR A 31 14.22 6.20 11.65
N LEU A 32 14.56 5.88 10.38
CA LEU A 32 15.35 6.79 9.52
C LEU A 32 14.55 8.02 9.11
N VAL A 33 13.25 7.91 8.89
CA VAL A 33 12.39 9.06 8.57
C VAL A 33 12.23 9.94 9.80
N ARG A 34 11.93 9.37 10.96
CA ARG A 34 11.75 10.11 12.22
C ARG A 34 13.01 10.89 12.60
N THR A 35 14.17 10.23 12.58
CA THR A 35 15.46 10.88 12.87
C THR A 35 15.88 11.88 11.79
N GLY A 36 15.63 11.57 10.53
CA GLY A 36 15.92 12.45 9.40
C GLY A 36 15.10 13.75 9.38
N LEU A 37 13.91 13.73 9.98
CA LEU A 37 13.06 14.91 10.19
C LEU A 37 13.27 15.56 11.57
N ASN A 38 14.20 15.04 12.37
CA ASN A 38 14.46 15.49 13.76
C ASN A 38 13.20 15.40 14.65
N GLN A 39 12.34 14.40 14.40
CA GLN A 39 11.07 14.20 15.10
C GLN A 39 11.21 13.42 16.41
N ASP A 40 12.39 12.94 16.73
CA ASP A 40 12.79 12.35 18.01
C ASP A 40 13.26 13.40 19.04
N ALA A 41 13.40 14.66 18.63
CA ALA A 41 13.73 15.76 19.53
C ALA A 41 12.46 16.30 20.24
N GLU A 42 12.62 16.71 21.53
CA GLU A 42 11.51 17.22 22.34
C GLU A 42 10.89 18.52 21.78
N ASP A 43 11.70 19.34 21.13
CA ASP A 43 11.34 20.63 20.54
C ASP A 43 11.00 20.56 19.04
N SER A 44 10.81 19.37 18.49
CA SER A 44 10.44 19.22 17.10
C SER A 44 9.11 19.90 16.78
N GLU A 45 9.08 20.73 15.74
CA GLU A 45 7.89 21.38 15.21
C GLU A 45 7.17 20.56 14.15
N SER A 46 7.84 19.52 13.59
CA SER A 46 7.30 18.64 12.57
C SER A 46 6.67 17.37 13.18
N ASP A 47 5.62 16.89 12.56
CA ASP A 47 5.00 15.59 12.84
C ASP A 47 4.49 14.99 11.52
N ASP A 48 5.44 14.75 10.63
CA ASP A 48 5.21 14.22 9.28
C ASP A 48 5.60 12.74 9.20
N GLY A 49 4.84 11.97 8.46
CA GLY A 49 5.12 10.56 8.26
C GLY A 49 4.63 10.07 6.91
N CYS A 50 4.70 8.76 6.71
CA CYS A 50 4.24 8.13 5.49
C CYS A 50 3.57 6.79 5.75
N ASP A 51 2.66 6.45 4.86
CA ASP A 51 2.15 5.10 4.71
C ASP A 51 2.98 4.38 3.65
N ALA A 52 3.31 3.11 3.88
CA ALA A 52 4.16 2.36 2.97
C ALA A 52 3.80 0.89 2.91
N ALA A 53 4.10 0.26 1.78
CA ALA A 53 4.02 -1.17 1.61
C ALA A 53 5.25 -1.68 0.86
N ILE A 54 5.77 -2.82 1.29
CA ILE A 54 6.91 -3.49 0.68
C ILE A 54 6.50 -4.90 0.30
N VAL A 55 6.87 -5.30 -0.92
CA VAL A 55 6.70 -6.66 -1.43
C VAL A 55 8.07 -7.20 -1.84
N ARG A 56 8.43 -8.36 -1.32
CA ARG A 56 9.60 -9.12 -1.74
C ARG A 56 9.15 -10.40 -2.44
N ILE A 57 9.54 -10.59 -3.70
CA ILE A 57 9.07 -11.68 -4.55
C ILE A 57 10.15 -12.75 -4.65
N ASN A 58 9.81 -13.99 -4.32
CA ASN A 58 10.62 -15.17 -4.56
C ASN A 58 9.99 -15.96 -5.73
N ARG A 59 10.56 -15.81 -6.92
CA ARG A 59 10.03 -16.44 -8.13
C ARG A 59 10.23 -17.96 -8.14
N ASP A 60 11.32 -18.44 -7.59
CA ASP A 60 11.63 -19.88 -7.54
C ASP A 60 10.68 -20.63 -6.60
N ALA A 61 10.30 -20.01 -5.50
CA ALA A 61 9.37 -20.56 -4.53
C ALA A 61 7.89 -20.24 -4.84
N HIS A 62 7.58 -19.49 -5.92
CA HIS A 62 6.24 -19.00 -6.23
C HIS A 62 5.56 -18.37 -4.99
N SER A 63 6.30 -17.53 -4.29
CA SER A 63 5.83 -16.85 -3.08
C SER A 63 6.31 -15.41 -3.01
N MET A 64 5.62 -14.61 -2.23
CA MET A 64 6.05 -13.27 -1.88
C MET A 64 5.89 -13.04 -0.38
N GLU A 65 6.69 -12.15 0.16
CA GLU A 65 6.47 -11.55 1.47
C GLU A 65 5.92 -10.14 1.29
N PHE A 66 4.84 -9.86 1.95
CA PHE A 66 4.19 -8.55 1.98
C PHE A 66 4.18 -8.01 3.41
N ALA A 67 4.58 -6.77 3.58
CA ALA A 67 4.30 -5.98 4.78
C ALA A 67 3.81 -4.60 4.39
N GLY A 68 2.78 -4.12 5.04
CA GLY A 68 2.21 -2.80 4.80
C GLY A 68 1.91 -2.07 6.09
N VAL A 69 2.02 -0.75 6.07
CA VAL A 69 1.55 0.16 7.10
C VAL A 69 0.45 1.01 6.50
N LYS A 70 -0.77 0.84 7.00
CA LYS A 70 -2.04 1.41 6.51
C LYS A 70 -2.38 1.08 5.04
N ILE A 71 -1.46 0.50 4.31
CA ILE A 71 -1.64 0.05 2.93
C ILE A 71 -1.82 -1.47 2.89
N GLY A 72 -2.88 -1.95 2.23
CA GLY A 72 -3.14 -3.37 2.01
C GLY A 72 -2.79 -3.82 0.60
N LEU A 73 -2.68 -5.13 0.42
CA LEU A 73 -2.49 -5.79 -0.88
C LEU A 73 -3.73 -6.61 -1.22
N PHE A 74 -4.30 -6.39 -2.39
CA PHE A 74 -5.34 -7.27 -2.94
C PHE A 74 -4.68 -8.33 -3.81
N HIS A 75 -5.12 -9.55 -3.66
CA HIS A 75 -4.73 -10.71 -4.44
C HIS A 75 -5.95 -11.25 -5.17
N LEU A 76 -5.96 -11.14 -6.49
CA LEU A 76 -6.92 -11.78 -7.37
C LEU A 76 -6.28 -13.05 -7.90
N SER A 77 -6.74 -14.19 -7.42
CA SER A 77 -6.30 -15.51 -7.87
C SER A 77 -6.87 -15.84 -9.25
N ALA A 78 -6.20 -16.72 -10.00
CA ALA A 78 -6.63 -17.16 -11.32
C ALA A 78 -8.03 -17.82 -11.32
N ASP A 79 -8.50 -18.36 -10.18
CA ASP A 79 -9.84 -18.89 -10.00
C ASP A 79 -10.93 -17.80 -9.82
N GLY A 80 -10.52 -16.54 -9.66
CA GLY A 80 -11.42 -15.39 -9.45
C GLY A 80 -11.63 -15.03 -7.98
N THR A 81 -11.00 -15.75 -7.05
CA THR A 81 -11.05 -15.41 -5.62
C THR A 81 -10.27 -14.13 -5.36
N VAL A 82 -10.87 -13.17 -4.66
CA VAL A 82 -10.19 -11.95 -4.21
C VAL A 82 -9.93 -12.04 -2.71
N ARG A 83 -8.69 -11.85 -2.31
CA ARG A 83 -8.28 -11.75 -0.90
C ARG A 83 -7.60 -10.41 -0.67
N ARG A 84 -7.86 -9.80 0.48
CA ARG A 84 -7.14 -8.61 0.93
C ARG A 84 -6.23 -8.98 2.08
N HIS A 85 -4.93 -8.76 1.88
CA HIS A 85 -3.92 -8.81 2.91
C HIS A 85 -3.82 -7.44 3.55
N VAL A 86 -4.18 -7.34 4.82
CA VAL A 86 -4.29 -6.05 5.52
C VAL A 86 -2.92 -5.64 6.05
N GLY A 87 -2.56 -4.38 5.86
CA GLY A 87 -1.41 -3.78 6.52
C GLY A 87 -1.66 -3.51 8.01
N SER A 88 -0.59 -3.25 8.75
CA SER A 88 -0.67 -2.84 10.16
C SER A 88 -1.30 -1.44 10.30
N ARG A 89 -1.67 -1.09 11.54
CA ARG A 89 -2.20 0.23 11.89
C ARG A 89 -1.11 1.21 12.32
N ALA A 90 0.14 0.78 12.34
CA ALA A 90 1.28 1.62 12.66
C ALA A 90 1.26 2.94 11.87
N SER A 91 2.07 3.86 12.31
CA SER A 91 2.37 5.10 11.57
C SER A 91 3.89 5.21 11.46
N LEU A 92 4.41 5.47 10.26
CA LEU A 92 5.85 5.52 10.02
C LEU A 92 6.38 6.96 10.01
N GLY A 93 7.47 7.19 10.71
CA GLY A 93 8.20 8.46 10.71
C GLY A 93 7.70 9.50 11.68
N TYR A 94 6.51 9.36 12.26
CA TYR A 94 5.92 10.29 13.20
C TYR A 94 6.70 10.37 14.52
N ARG A 95 6.48 11.43 15.30
CA ARG A 95 7.15 11.67 16.59
C ARG A 95 6.97 10.50 17.56
N GLN A 96 5.75 9.99 17.66
CA GLN A 96 5.44 8.83 18.49
C GLN A 96 5.71 7.55 17.71
N PRO A 97 6.64 6.69 18.19
CA PRO A 97 6.86 5.38 17.57
C PRO A 97 5.59 4.53 17.66
N PRO A 98 5.42 3.57 16.75
CA PRO A 98 4.27 2.67 16.78
C PRO A 98 4.27 1.78 18.04
N ASP A 99 3.08 1.49 18.55
CA ASP A 99 2.90 0.52 19.63
C ASP A 99 3.29 -0.90 19.17
N GLU A 100 3.75 -1.74 20.09
CA GLU A 100 4.21 -3.11 19.76
C GLU A 100 3.13 -3.95 19.06
N GLU A 101 1.86 -3.78 19.43
CA GLU A 101 0.72 -4.51 18.84
C GLU A 101 0.37 -4.07 17.43
N ASP A 102 0.80 -2.88 17.02
CA ASP A 102 0.55 -2.30 15.69
C ASP A 102 1.74 -2.44 14.73
N LEU A 103 2.85 -3.05 15.18
CA LEU A 103 4.03 -3.23 14.34
C LEU A 103 3.72 -4.00 13.04
N PRO A 104 4.35 -3.63 11.91
CA PRO A 104 4.14 -4.36 10.67
C PRO A 104 4.67 -5.80 10.76
N VAL A 105 3.85 -6.75 10.33
CA VAL A 105 4.20 -8.16 10.26
C VAL A 105 4.27 -8.59 8.80
N ALA A 106 5.35 -9.27 8.41
CA ALA A 106 5.49 -9.82 7.08
C ALA A 106 4.58 -11.05 6.92
N GLN A 107 3.72 -11.01 5.91
CA GLN A 107 2.81 -12.09 5.52
C GLN A 107 3.42 -12.81 4.31
N THR A 108 3.58 -14.13 4.40
CA THR A 108 3.99 -14.95 3.26
C THR A 108 2.76 -15.35 2.44
N ILE A 109 2.77 -15.04 1.17
CA ILE A 109 1.68 -15.27 0.22
C ILE A 109 2.20 -16.18 -0.89
N ALA A 110 1.64 -17.38 -1.01
CA ALA A 110 1.85 -18.22 -2.18
C ALA A 110 1.02 -17.70 -3.36
N TYR A 111 1.55 -17.80 -4.58
CA TYR A 111 0.86 -17.40 -5.79
C TYR A 111 1.00 -18.43 -6.90
N SER A 112 0.09 -18.39 -7.86
CA SER A 112 0.10 -19.19 -9.06
C SER A 112 0.27 -18.31 -10.31
N PRO A 113 0.77 -18.88 -11.43
CA PRO A 113 0.79 -18.13 -12.68
C PRO A 113 -0.60 -17.63 -13.07
N GLY A 114 -0.69 -16.33 -13.40
CA GLY A 114 -1.94 -15.66 -13.73
C GLY A 114 -2.63 -14.97 -12.54
N ASP A 115 -2.11 -15.10 -11.33
CA ASP A 115 -2.55 -14.29 -10.20
C ASP A 115 -2.17 -12.83 -10.41
N VAL A 116 -3.04 -11.91 -10.00
CA VAL A 116 -2.83 -10.47 -10.10
C VAL A 116 -2.88 -9.83 -8.73
N PHE A 117 -1.99 -8.88 -8.51
CA PHE A 117 -1.85 -8.15 -7.25
C PHE A 117 -2.09 -6.67 -7.46
N VAL A 118 -2.78 -6.06 -6.50
CA VAL A 118 -3.13 -4.63 -6.54
C VAL A 118 -2.82 -3.98 -5.21
N ILE A 119 -2.09 -2.89 -5.25
CA ILE A 119 -1.84 -2.00 -4.10
C ILE A 119 -2.41 -0.63 -4.45
N VAL A 120 -3.14 -0.02 -3.54
CA VAL A 120 -3.67 1.34 -3.71
C VAL A 120 -3.40 2.18 -2.47
N THR A 121 -3.19 3.48 -2.68
CA THR A 121 -3.12 4.46 -1.59
C THR A 121 -4.51 4.81 -1.07
N ASP A 122 -4.58 5.42 0.10
CA ASP A 122 -5.81 5.90 0.74
C ASP A 122 -6.56 6.93 -0.12
N GLY A 123 -5.85 7.76 -0.90
CA GLY A 123 -6.46 8.66 -1.87
C GLY A 123 -7.39 7.96 -2.86
N PHE A 124 -7.17 6.65 -3.13
CA PHE A 124 -8.09 5.84 -3.92
C PHE A 124 -9.32 5.42 -3.10
N THR A 125 -9.10 4.88 -1.90
CA THR A 125 -10.18 4.31 -1.07
C THR A 125 -11.05 5.37 -0.41
N ASP A 126 -10.47 6.50 -0.05
CA ASP A 126 -11.14 7.58 0.70
C ASP A 126 -11.78 8.63 -0.22
N GLN A 127 -11.60 8.52 -1.55
CA GLN A 127 -12.22 9.45 -2.50
C GLN A 127 -13.74 9.49 -2.34
N PRO A 128 -14.31 10.65 -1.98
CA PRO A 128 -15.76 10.80 -1.91
C PRO A 128 -16.38 10.77 -3.30
N GLY A 129 -17.47 10.02 -3.46
CA GLY A 129 -18.13 9.89 -4.76
C GLY A 129 -19.50 9.23 -4.70
N GLY A 130 -19.95 8.76 -5.86
CA GLY A 130 -21.25 8.11 -6.06
C GLY A 130 -22.40 9.09 -6.28
N ASP A 131 -23.54 8.54 -6.74
CA ASP A 131 -24.74 9.31 -7.16
C ASP A 131 -25.62 9.78 -6.00
N LYS A 132 -25.25 9.47 -4.76
CA LYS A 132 -26.04 9.83 -3.58
C LYS A 132 -25.90 11.32 -3.25
N SER A 133 -26.94 11.88 -2.63
CA SER A 133 -26.94 13.26 -2.11
C SER A 133 -25.83 13.51 -1.08
N MET A 134 -25.48 12.47 -0.31
CA MET A 134 -24.30 12.46 0.55
C MET A 134 -23.22 11.57 -0.05
N PRO A 135 -22.06 12.13 -0.43
CA PRO A 135 -20.97 11.36 -0.96
C PRO A 135 -20.41 10.42 0.10
N VAL A 136 -19.99 9.22 -0.33
CA VAL A 136 -19.33 8.24 0.52
C VAL A 136 -17.97 7.88 -0.07
N ALA A 137 -17.05 7.37 0.75
CA ALA A 137 -15.74 6.91 0.28
C ALA A 137 -15.89 5.76 -0.73
N PHE A 138 -14.93 5.63 -1.67
CA PHE A 138 -14.88 4.50 -2.60
C PHE A 138 -14.85 3.17 -1.83
N GLY A 139 -13.93 3.04 -0.92
CA GLY A 139 -13.81 1.93 0.03
C GLY A 139 -13.25 0.64 -0.57
N TYR A 140 -12.69 -0.19 0.28
CA TYR A 140 -12.07 -1.46 -0.09
C TYR A 140 -13.04 -2.45 -0.74
N ARG A 141 -14.30 -2.48 -0.26
CA ARG A 141 -15.31 -3.42 -0.75
C ARG A 141 -15.63 -3.27 -2.23
N ARG A 142 -15.58 -2.03 -2.76
CA ARG A 142 -15.79 -1.80 -4.20
C ARG A 142 -14.60 -2.25 -5.02
N ILE A 143 -13.39 -2.13 -4.49
CA ILE A 143 -12.20 -2.68 -5.15
C ILE A 143 -12.31 -4.20 -5.23
N GLU A 144 -12.63 -4.87 -4.12
CA GLU A 144 -12.81 -6.33 -4.07
C GLU A 144 -13.86 -6.80 -5.07
N GLN A 145 -15.01 -6.13 -5.11
CA GLN A 145 -16.09 -6.45 -6.07
C GLN A 145 -15.62 -6.25 -7.51
N LEU A 146 -15.00 -5.13 -7.83
CA LEU A 146 -14.49 -4.84 -9.17
C LEU A 146 -13.45 -5.89 -9.59
N LEU A 147 -12.50 -6.22 -8.73
CA LEU A 147 -11.48 -7.22 -9.03
C LEU A 147 -12.09 -8.60 -9.30
N SER A 148 -13.13 -9.01 -8.56
CA SER A 148 -13.80 -10.30 -8.78
C SER A 148 -14.45 -10.41 -10.16
N GLU A 149 -14.88 -9.29 -10.76
CA GLU A 149 -15.43 -9.21 -12.10
C GLU A 149 -14.36 -9.24 -13.21
N LEU A 150 -13.08 -9.03 -12.85
CA LEU A 150 -11.97 -8.89 -13.78
C LEU A 150 -11.08 -10.15 -13.88
N ARG A 151 -11.62 -11.30 -13.48
CA ARG A 151 -10.93 -12.58 -13.59
C ARG A 151 -10.38 -12.80 -15.01
N GLY A 152 -9.13 -13.24 -15.10
CA GLY A 152 -8.48 -13.59 -16.37
C GLY A 152 -8.07 -12.39 -17.22
N GLN A 153 -8.23 -11.16 -16.70
CA GLN A 153 -7.72 -9.97 -17.37
C GLN A 153 -6.24 -9.72 -17.00
N SER A 154 -5.52 -9.08 -17.91
CA SER A 154 -4.12 -8.69 -17.67
C SER A 154 -4.02 -7.55 -16.65
N ALA A 155 -2.83 -7.37 -16.04
CA ALA A 155 -2.57 -6.26 -15.14
C ALA A 155 -2.88 -4.90 -15.76
N ASP A 156 -2.58 -4.70 -17.04
CA ASP A 156 -2.90 -3.46 -17.78
C ASP A 156 -4.41 -3.23 -17.89
N GLN A 157 -5.17 -4.29 -18.23
CA GLN A 157 -6.63 -4.21 -18.32
C GLN A 157 -7.24 -3.88 -16.95
N ILE A 158 -6.75 -4.53 -15.88
CA ILE A 158 -7.22 -4.27 -14.51
C ILE A 158 -6.87 -2.85 -14.09
N SER A 159 -5.66 -2.36 -14.36
CA SER A 159 -5.25 -0.99 -14.08
C SER A 159 -6.16 0.03 -14.79
N HIS A 160 -6.49 -0.23 -16.06
CA HIS A 160 -7.41 0.62 -16.83
C HIS A 160 -8.81 0.64 -16.20
N ARG A 161 -9.35 -0.52 -15.84
CA ARG A 161 -10.67 -0.65 -15.23
C ARG A 161 -10.75 0.01 -13.85
N LEU A 162 -9.70 -0.11 -13.02
CA LEU A 162 -9.60 0.59 -11.75
C LEU A 162 -9.66 2.10 -11.93
N ARG A 163 -8.90 2.64 -12.90
CA ARG A 163 -8.90 4.07 -13.23
C ARG A 163 -10.27 4.55 -13.72
N GLU A 164 -10.93 3.79 -14.60
CA GLU A 164 -12.29 4.11 -15.07
C GLU A 164 -13.30 4.14 -13.93
N ALA A 165 -13.29 3.10 -13.09
CA ALA A 165 -14.18 3.00 -11.94
C ALA A 165 -13.96 4.15 -10.94
N PHE A 166 -12.71 4.50 -10.67
CA PHE A 166 -12.35 5.63 -9.83
C PHE A 166 -12.87 6.95 -10.40
N ASN A 167 -12.61 7.23 -11.68
CA ASN A 167 -13.04 8.48 -12.35
C ASN A 167 -14.57 8.58 -12.39
N HIS A 168 -15.25 7.49 -12.68
CA HIS A 168 -16.72 7.43 -12.65
C HIS A 168 -17.26 7.70 -11.25
N TRP A 169 -16.64 7.09 -10.22
CA TRP A 169 -17.02 7.31 -8.83
C TRP A 169 -16.81 8.74 -8.37
N GLN A 170 -15.66 9.31 -8.68
CA GLN A 170 -15.31 10.69 -8.36
C GLN A 170 -16.31 11.66 -8.99
N GLY A 171 -16.67 11.43 -10.27
CA GLY A 171 -17.53 12.33 -11.02
C GLY A 171 -16.97 13.77 -11.05
N PRO A 172 -17.82 14.79 -10.87
CA PRO A 172 -17.39 16.21 -10.89
C PRO A 172 -16.74 16.67 -9.55
N ARG A 173 -16.55 15.78 -8.59
CA ARG A 173 -16.04 16.15 -7.27
C ARG A 173 -14.53 16.37 -7.28
N GLN A 174 -14.08 17.26 -6.43
CA GLN A 174 -12.66 17.48 -6.25
C GLN A 174 -11.96 16.23 -5.68
N ARG A 175 -10.77 15.97 -6.15
CA ARG A 175 -9.89 14.93 -5.59
C ARG A 175 -9.49 15.32 -4.17
N ARG A 176 -9.54 14.35 -3.24
CA ARG A 176 -9.21 14.60 -1.84
C ARG A 176 -7.71 14.50 -1.57
N ASP A 177 -7.05 13.56 -2.25
CA ASP A 177 -5.64 13.26 -2.07
C ASP A 177 -5.02 12.71 -3.36
N ASP A 178 -3.70 12.53 -3.37
CA ASP A 178 -2.96 11.87 -4.44
C ASP A 178 -3.35 10.39 -4.53
N VAL A 179 -3.56 9.93 -5.76
CA VAL A 179 -4.06 8.59 -6.04
C VAL A 179 -3.00 7.79 -6.77
N THR A 180 -2.54 6.72 -6.13
CA THR A 180 -1.65 5.75 -6.75
C THR A 180 -2.28 4.37 -6.70
N ALA A 181 -2.18 3.64 -7.82
CA ALA A 181 -2.50 2.23 -7.90
C ALA A 181 -1.37 1.49 -8.62
N VAL A 182 -0.85 0.44 -8.01
CA VAL A 182 0.14 -0.46 -8.59
C VAL A 182 -0.53 -1.79 -8.86
N VAL A 183 -0.50 -2.25 -10.11
CA VAL A 183 -1.07 -3.53 -10.53
C VAL A 183 0.02 -4.35 -11.20
N PHE A 184 0.21 -5.59 -10.77
CA PHE A 184 1.20 -6.48 -11.34
C PHE A 184 0.75 -7.94 -11.29
N ASN A 185 1.30 -8.75 -12.19
CA ASN A 185 1.14 -10.20 -12.22
C ASN A 185 2.50 -10.89 -12.16
N LEU A 186 2.51 -12.14 -11.73
CA LEU A 186 3.70 -12.95 -11.55
C LEU A 186 3.59 -14.27 -12.33
#